data_ee593ed8b6c84e0ffed9a78d5feba887
#
_entry.id   ee593ed8b6c84e0ffed9a78d5feba887
#
_cell.length_a   1.000
_cell.length_b   1.000
_cell.length_c   1.000
_cell.angle_alpha   90.00
_cell.angle_beta   90.00
_cell.angle_gamma   90.00
#
_symmetry.space_group_name_H-M   'P 1'
#
loop_
_entity.id
_entity.type
_entity.pdbx_description
1 polymer ?
#
loop_
_entity_poly.entity_id
_entity_poly.type
_entity_poly.pdbx_seq_one_letter_code
_entity_poly.pdbx_strand_id
1 'polypeptide(L)'
;MKFMQIIFIALVSCLFAVNVYASDGRGLEIATEVDVRDNGFGDTTSTMTMTLFDQYGNSTSRKIRNRTLEGTDEGDLSLVIFDTPADVKGTAFLSHTKKSGSDDQWLYLPALKRVKRIASSNQAGP
;
A
#
# COMPACT_ATOMS: atom_id res chain seq x y z
N MET A 1 53.21 16.98 -23.66
CA MET A 1 51.84 17.13 -24.18
C MET A 1 50.87 16.03 -23.71
N LYS A 2 51.20 14.75 -23.76
CA LYS A 2 50.31 13.65 -23.34
C LYS A 2 49.92 13.68 -21.84
N PHE A 3 50.84 14.04 -20.93
CA PHE A 3 50.58 14.14 -19.51
C PHE A 3 49.57 15.27 -19.18
N MET A 4 49.61 16.37 -19.86
CA MET A 4 48.74 17.51 -19.65
C MET A 4 47.31 17.24 -20.15
N GLN A 5 47.15 16.40 -21.19
CA GLN A 5 45.86 15.94 -21.68
C GLN A 5 45.17 14.96 -20.70
N ILE A 6 45.95 14.08 -20.06
CA ILE A 6 45.40 13.13 -19.07
C ILE A 6 44.91 13.86 -17.83
N ILE A 7 45.61 14.88 -17.37
CA ILE A 7 45.19 15.71 -16.21
C ILE A 7 43.91 16.48 -16.52
N PHE A 8 43.79 16.99 -17.76
CA PHE A 8 42.58 17.72 -18.16
C PHE A 8 41.34 16.82 -18.27
N ILE A 9 41.49 15.58 -18.76
CA ILE A 9 40.41 14.60 -18.82
C ILE A 9 39.98 14.15 -17.42
N ALA A 10 40.94 13.97 -16.48
CA ALA A 10 40.64 13.62 -15.11
C ALA A 10 39.92 14.75 -14.34
N LEU A 11 40.23 16.01 -14.63
CA LEU A 11 39.58 17.16 -14.01
C LEU A 11 38.13 17.35 -14.51
N VAL A 12 37.89 17.06 -15.79
CA VAL A 12 36.54 17.17 -16.39
C VAL A 12 35.62 16.04 -15.92
N SER A 13 36.14 14.82 -15.64
CA SER A 13 35.33 13.73 -15.09
C SER A 13 34.84 14.00 -13.66
N CYS A 14 35.55 14.77 -12.85
CA CYS A 14 35.13 15.13 -11.49
C CYS A 14 33.99 16.14 -11.45
N LEU A 15 33.75 16.90 -12.52
CA LEU A 15 32.70 17.91 -12.57
C LEU A 15 31.28 17.36 -12.83
N PHE A 16 31.15 16.09 -13.18
CA PHE A 16 29.87 15.43 -13.43
C PHE A 16 29.39 14.51 -12.30
N ALA A 17 30.02 14.51 -11.16
CA ALA A 17 29.47 13.89 -9.95
C ALA A 17 28.36 14.79 -9.39
N VAL A 18 27.23 14.88 -10.10
CA VAL A 18 26.00 15.46 -9.55
C VAL A 18 25.53 14.49 -8.48
N ASN A 19 25.85 14.79 -7.23
CA ASN A 19 25.24 14.11 -6.10
C ASN A 19 23.75 14.44 -6.15
N VAL A 20 22.94 13.54 -6.73
CA VAL A 20 21.49 13.56 -6.56
C VAL A 20 21.23 13.12 -5.12
N TYR A 21 21.31 14.05 -4.20
CA TYR A 21 20.72 13.87 -2.89
C TYR A 21 19.21 13.92 -3.09
N ALA A 22 18.56 12.76 -3.09
CA ALA A 22 17.14 12.72 -2.79
C ALA A 22 17.01 13.38 -1.41
N SER A 23 16.43 14.59 -1.36
CA SER A 23 16.31 15.32 -0.10
C SER A 23 15.27 14.59 0.74
N ASP A 24 15.71 13.85 1.75
CA ASP A 24 14.84 13.19 2.73
C ASP A 24 13.78 14.17 3.28
N GLY A 25 14.12 15.45 3.38
CA GLY A 25 13.21 16.51 3.78
C GLY A 25 12.03 16.71 2.83
N ARG A 26 12.21 16.59 1.51
CA ARG A 26 11.12 16.75 0.55
C ARG A 26 10.14 15.56 0.59
N GLY A 27 10.65 14.36 0.78
CA GLY A 27 9.82 13.17 0.97
C GLY A 27 8.96 13.27 2.23
N LEU A 28 9.55 13.68 3.34
CA LEU A 28 8.84 13.88 4.60
C LEU A 28 7.80 15.00 4.49
N GLU A 29 8.12 16.14 3.84
CA GLU A 29 7.19 17.23 3.61
C GLU A 29 5.94 16.76 2.84
N ILE A 30 6.14 16.01 1.75
CA ILE A 30 5.04 15.46 0.95
C ILE A 30 4.21 14.47 1.77
N ALA A 31 4.85 13.57 2.52
CA ALA A 31 4.15 12.60 3.36
C ALA A 31 3.31 13.29 4.44
N THR A 32 3.87 14.31 5.09
CA THR A 32 3.16 15.10 6.11
C THR A 32 1.96 15.84 5.50
N GLU A 33 2.13 16.43 4.31
CA GLU A 33 1.03 17.13 3.63
C GLU A 33 -0.08 16.17 3.19
N VAL A 34 0.27 14.95 2.75
CA VAL A 34 -0.71 13.89 2.44
C VAL A 34 -1.49 13.53 3.70
N ASP A 35 -0.80 13.28 4.80
CA ASP A 35 -1.41 12.92 6.08
C ASP A 35 -2.39 14.00 6.58
N VAL A 36 -1.98 15.27 6.51
CA VAL A 36 -2.84 16.41 6.89
C VAL A 36 -4.09 16.49 6.01
N ARG A 37 -3.98 16.24 4.70
CA ARG A 37 -5.12 16.30 3.76
C ARG A 37 -6.04 15.09 3.85
N ASP A 38 -5.52 13.96 4.31
CA ASP A 38 -6.27 12.71 4.44
C ASP A 38 -7.08 12.64 5.74
N ASN A 39 -6.90 13.58 6.66
CA ASN A 39 -7.67 13.67 7.89
C ASN A 39 -9.01 14.40 7.69
N GLY A 40 -10.05 13.94 8.37
CA GLY A 40 -11.38 14.56 8.38
C GLY A 40 -12.29 14.09 7.25
N PHE A 41 -12.00 12.98 6.59
CA PHE A 41 -12.86 12.42 5.55
C PHE A 41 -14.10 11.72 6.10
N GLY A 42 -14.11 11.35 7.40
CA GLY A 42 -15.19 10.69 8.10
C GLY A 42 -15.40 9.25 7.66
N ASP A 43 -16.04 9.04 6.51
CA ASP A 43 -16.19 7.72 5.91
C ASP A 43 -16.11 7.76 4.39
N THR A 44 -15.64 6.67 3.80
CA THR A 44 -15.57 6.49 2.36
C THR A 44 -16.16 5.16 1.92
N THR A 45 -16.74 5.13 0.74
CA THR A 45 -17.15 3.89 0.08
C THR A 45 -16.66 3.92 -1.35
N SER A 46 -15.98 2.84 -1.75
CA SER A 46 -15.49 2.69 -3.12
C SER A 46 -15.80 1.30 -3.67
N THR A 47 -15.90 1.22 -4.98
CA THR A 47 -16.00 -0.05 -5.72
C THR A 47 -14.81 -0.13 -6.66
N MET A 48 -14.13 -1.26 -6.65
CA MET A 48 -12.98 -1.50 -7.50
C MET A 48 -13.08 -2.84 -8.23
N THR A 49 -12.37 -2.93 -9.35
CA THR A 49 -12.15 -4.20 -10.05
C THR A 49 -10.67 -4.55 -9.92
N MET A 50 -10.39 -5.70 -9.34
CA MET A 50 -9.06 -6.27 -9.27
C MET A 50 -8.91 -7.30 -10.39
N THR A 51 -7.92 -7.14 -11.25
CA THR A 51 -7.58 -8.12 -12.28
C THR A 51 -6.24 -8.76 -11.93
N LEU A 52 -6.25 -10.07 -11.76
CA LEU A 52 -5.05 -10.87 -11.49
C LEU A 52 -4.63 -11.55 -12.79
N PHE A 53 -3.34 -11.53 -13.07
CA PHE A 53 -2.75 -12.20 -14.23
C PHE A 53 -1.85 -13.33 -13.75
N ASP A 54 -1.94 -14.48 -14.42
CA ASP A 54 -1.01 -15.57 -14.22
C ASP A 54 0.26 -15.40 -15.11
N GLN A 55 1.23 -16.27 -14.95
CA GLN A 55 2.48 -16.26 -15.72
C GLN A 55 2.28 -16.48 -17.23
N TYR A 56 1.11 -16.95 -17.66
CA TYR A 56 0.76 -17.21 -19.06
C TYR A 56 -0.09 -16.11 -19.67
N GLY A 57 -0.42 -15.06 -18.89
CA GLY A 57 -1.23 -13.93 -19.35
C GLY A 57 -2.75 -14.15 -19.22
N ASN A 58 -3.20 -15.28 -18.67
CA ASN A 58 -4.62 -15.45 -18.35
C ASN A 58 -5.02 -14.50 -17.21
N SER A 59 -6.23 -14.00 -17.26
CA SER A 59 -6.70 -13.06 -16.24
C SER A 59 -7.97 -13.53 -15.54
N THR A 60 -8.07 -13.16 -14.27
CA THR A 60 -9.28 -13.34 -13.44
C THR A 60 -9.64 -12.01 -12.81
N SER A 61 -10.91 -11.59 -12.93
CA SER A 61 -11.38 -10.33 -12.36
C SER A 61 -12.26 -10.56 -11.14
N ARG A 62 -12.08 -9.69 -10.14
CA ARG A 62 -12.88 -9.64 -8.90
C ARG A 62 -13.45 -8.26 -8.73
N LYS A 63 -14.76 -8.17 -8.47
CA LYS A 63 -15.39 -6.92 -8.02
C LYS A 63 -15.38 -6.87 -6.50
N ILE A 64 -14.97 -5.73 -5.98
CA ILE A 64 -14.71 -5.51 -4.57
C ILE A 64 -15.36 -4.20 -4.15
N ARG A 65 -16.06 -4.21 -3.03
CA ARG A 65 -16.49 -2.98 -2.32
C ARG A 65 -15.58 -2.77 -1.14
N ASN A 66 -15.13 -1.56 -0.98
CA ASN A 66 -14.38 -1.11 0.19
C ASN A 66 -15.15 -0.03 0.93
N ARG A 67 -15.16 -0.11 2.25
CA ARG A 67 -15.67 0.92 3.16
C ARG A 67 -14.61 1.22 4.19
N THR A 68 -14.30 2.48 4.37
CA THR A 68 -13.35 2.93 5.38
C THR A 68 -14.05 3.93 6.28
N LEU A 69 -13.92 3.73 7.58
CA LEU A 69 -14.36 4.65 8.60
C LEU A 69 -13.12 5.23 9.27
N GLU A 70 -13.03 6.54 9.27
CA GLU A 70 -11.94 7.26 9.91
C GLU A 70 -11.96 7.04 11.43
N GLY A 71 -10.80 6.68 11.97
CA GLY A 71 -10.62 6.50 13.40
C GLY A 71 -10.17 7.80 14.06
N THR A 72 -10.85 8.19 15.14
CA THR A 72 -10.49 9.40 15.90
C THR A 72 -9.38 9.17 16.91
N ASP A 73 -9.42 8.07 17.61
CA ASP A 73 -8.48 7.74 18.70
C ASP A 73 -7.39 6.75 18.29
N GLU A 74 -7.78 5.73 17.50
CA GLU A 74 -6.92 4.73 16.90
C GLU A 74 -6.82 5.01 15.39
N GLY A 75 -6.29 4.07 14.61
CA GLY A 75 -6.31 4.16 13.16
C GLY A 75 -7.67 3.76 12.58
N ASP A 76 -7.77 3.80 11.27
CA ASP A 76 -8.99 3.58 10.52
C ASP A 76 -9.49 2.13 10.57
N LEU A 77 -10.80 1.97 10.39
CA LEU A 77 -11.41 0.68 10.13
C LEU A 77 -11.71 0.54 8.65
N SER A 78 -11.21 -0.51 8.03
CA SER A 78 -11.42 -0.81 6.61
C SER A 78 -12.09 -2.16 6.44
N LEU A 79 -13.21 -2.18 5.69
CA LEU A 79 -13.97 -3.38 5.39
C LEU A 79 -13.99 -3.62 3.87
N VAL A 80 -13.35 -4.68 3.44
CA VAL A 80 -13.29 -5.13 2.03
C VAL A 80 -14.24 -6.30 1.84
N ILE A 81 -15.16 -6.22 0.88
CA ILE A 81 -16.14 -7.26 0.58
C ILE A 81 -16.01 -7.67 -0.89
N PHE A 82 -15.86 -8.97 -1.15
CA PHE A 82 -15.82 -9.52 -2.50
C PHE A 82 -17.24 -9.77 -3.02
N ASP A 83 -17.59 -9.17 -4.15
CA ASP A 83 -18.91 -9.32 -4.79
C ASP A 83 -18.90 -10.38 -5.91
N THR A 84 -17.77 -10.52 -6.60
CA THR A 84 -17.54 -11.53 -7.65
C THR A 84 -16.09 -11.99 -7.65
N PRO A 85 -15.81 -13.18 -8.20
CA PRO A 85 -16.72 -14.23 -8.71
C PRO A 85 -17.45 -14.99 -7.59
N ALA A 86 -18.28 -15.96 -7.97
CA ALA A 86 -19.18 -16.65 -7.05
C ALA A 86 -18.47 -17.44 -5.93
N ASP A 87 -17.28 -17.95 -6.20
CA ASP A 87 -16.44 -18.72 -5.25
C ASP A 87 -15.95 -17.89 -4.06
N VAL A 88 -15.73 -16.60 -4.26
CA VAL A 88 -15.30 -15.67 -3.20
C VAL A 88 -16.40 -14.70 -2.75
N LYS A 89 -17.58 -14.73 -3.38
CA LYS A 89 -18.67 -13.81 -3.08
C LYS A 89 -19.06 -13.82 -1.62
N GLY A 90 -19.13 -12.64 -1.02
CA GLY A 90 -19.48 -12.44 0.38
C GLY A 90 -18.32 -12.67 1.35
N THR A 91 -17.14 -13.09 0.88
CA THR A 91 -15.93 -13.04 1.69
C THR A 91 -15.67 -11.61 2.08
N ALA A 92 -15.41 -11.36 3.37
CA ALA A 92 -15.14 -10.03 3.86
C ALA A 92 -13.88 -10.02 4.73
N PHE A 93 -13.11 -8.97 4.57
CA PHE A 93 -11.89 -8.72 5.34
C PHE A 93 -12.03 -7.39 6.07
N LEU A 94 -11.90 -7.41 7.39
CA LEU A 94 -11.90 -6.23 8.24
C LEU A 94 -10.49 -6.02 8.77
N SER A 95 -9.99 -4.81 8.63
CA SER A 95 -8.75 -4.34 9.26
C SER A 95 -9.07 -3.16 10.17
N HIS A 96 -8.49 -3.17 11.37
CA HIS A 96 -8.47 -2.04 12.28
C HIS A 96 -7.01 -1.64 12.48
N THR A 97 -6.62 -0.57 11.84
CA THR A 97 -5.27 -0.02 11.92
C THR A 97 -5.01 0.51 13.33
N LYS A 98 -3.83 0.28 13.86
CA LYS A 98 -3.41 0.76 15.18
C LYS A 98 -2.34 1.83 15.03
N LYS A 99 -2.41 2.88 15.84
CA LYS A 99 -1.35 3.91 15.92
C LYS A 99 -0.02 3.34 16.43
N SER A 100 -0.09 2.27 17.20
CA SER A 100 1.09 1.57 17.71
C SER A 100 0.83 0.07 17.79
N GLY A 101 1.85 -0.72 17.45
CA GLY A 101 1.75 -2.19 17.42
C GLY A 101 1.22 -2.72 16.10
N SER A 102 0.72 -3.93 16.11
CA SER A 102 0.16 -4.59 14.92
C SER A 102 -1.32 -4.34 14.77
N ASP A 103 -1.79 -4.21 13.54
CA ASP A 103 -3.20 -4.08 13.21
C ASP A 103 -4.00 -5.31 13.65
N ASP A 104 -5.26 -5.10 13.98
CA ASP A 104 -6.21 -6.16 14.17
C ASP A 104 -6.90 -6.49 12.85
N GLN A 105 -6.92 -7.78 12.49
CA GLN A 105 -7.48 -8.23 11.22
C GLN A 105 -8.39 -9.44 11.37
N TRP A 106 -9.49 -9.45 10.62
CA TRP A 106 -10.46 -10.54 10.62
C TRP A 106 -10.90 -10.87 9.21
N LEU A 107 -11.09 -12.17 8.97
CA LEU A 107 -11.60 -12.71 7.72
C LEU A 107 -12.93 -13.42 7.98
N TYR A 108 -13.99 -12.99 7.29
CA TYR A 108 -15.24 -13.71 7.23
C TYR A 108 -15.29 -14.62 6.00
N LEU A 109 -15.60 -15.88 6.23
CA LEU A 109 -15.73 -16.91 5.21
C LEU A 109 -17.19 -17.37 5.13
N PRO A 110 -17.96 -16.96 4.10
CA PRO A 110 -19.39 -17.23 4.00
C PRO A 110 -19.71 -18.73 3.91
N ALA A 111 -18.87 -19.52 3.23
CA ALA A 111 -19.02 -20.97 3.14
C ALA A 111 -18.99 -21.67 4.52
N LEU A 112 -18.24 -21.12 5.46
CA LEU A 112 -18.11 -21.65 6.83
C LEU A 112 -18.99 -20.89 7.83
N LYS A 113 -19.61 -19.79 7.42
CA LYS A 113 -20.34 -18.83 8.29
C LYS A 113 -19.53 -18.44 9.53
N ARG A 114 -18.23 -18.24 9.36
CA ARG A 114 -17.28 -17.99 10.45
C ARG A 114 -16.44 -16.73 10.20
N VAL A 115 -16.22 -16.00 11.28
CA VAL A 115 -15.18 -14.96 11.36
C VAL A 115 -13.93 -15.58 11.97
N LYS A 116 -12.78 -15.36 11.36
CA LYS A 116 -11.48 -15.81 11.85
C LYS A 116 -10.59 -14.59 12.03
N ARG A 117 -10.02 -14.41 13.23
CA ARG A 117 -8.98 -13.42 13.46
C ARG A 117 -7.68 -13.90 12.81
N ILE A 118 -7.00 -13.01 12.12
CA ILE A 118 -5.69 -13.25 11.52
C ILE A 118 -4.62 -12.88 12.55
N ALA A 119 -3.71 -13.79 12.85
CA ALA A 119 -2.60 -13.49 13.75
C ALA A 119 -1.64 -12.49 13.08
N SER A 120 -1.10 -11.56 13.85
CA SER A 120 -0.17 -10.54 13.36
C SER A 120 1.06 -11.13 12.66
N SER A 121 1.51 -12.32 13.08
CA SER A 121 2.60 -13.05 12.42
C SER A 121 2.28 -13.53 11.00
N ASN A 122 0.99 -13.58 10.61
CA ASN A 122 0.53 -14.07 9.31
C ASN A 122 0.03 -12.95 8.39
N GLN A 123 0.20 -11.69 8.78
CA GLN A 123 -0.27 -10.54 7.99
C GLN A 123 0.57 -10.31 6.73
N ALA A 124 1.80 -10.77 6.74
CA ALA A 124 2.76 -10.68 5.62
C ALA A 124 3.11 -12.08 5.06
N GLY A 125 2.19 -13.02 5.10
CA GLY A 125 2.40 -14.35 4.53
C GLY A 125 2.61 -14.32 3.01
N PRO A 126 3.26 -15.33 2.44
CA PRO A 126 3.47 -15.44 1.01
C PRO A 126 2.17 -15.59 0.24
#